data_944ce022b9d4c9ba1a771473d29ccdb9
#
_entry.id   944ce022b9d4c9ba1a771473d29ccdb9
#
_cell.length_a   1.000
_cell.length_b   1.000
_cell.length_c   1.000
_cell.angle_alpha   90.00
_cell.angle_beta   90.00
_cell.angle_gamma   90.00
#
_symmetry.space_group_name_H-M   'P 1'
#
loop_
_entity.id
_entity.type
_entity.pdbx_description
1 polymer ?
#
loop_
_entity_poly.entity_id
_entity_poly.type
_entity_poly.pdbx_seq_one_letter_code
_entity_poly.pdbx_strand_id
1 'polypeptide(L)'
;MEEVRWLLRRFGLPILLLLIFVIVGVICWGEIHEEQKVAEEVWEPPIEMESSEAATEADTDTSTESAYWFVPQASDCLISDEEKEQLKSMALSAADSVAEIYKGIVIADAPSYSSGIGEFTSEQRKAVVEQLGRSGLVSVEEDTAMQNHEAIETFYADYLDGQDSMVTVFEVHRDGLIGAVTFIYRKGELQTYYIGVRWKEGGVPEIQGTSVSNVAEIKLTEKGYFIYAYEYVIAHASLRQYWRIEPLPEDCQELTEKYISGLSYVNYNVLVTNWNSSNVEDILMPCMYEDIYRIYTGENLKIQGWEIPAEEYEKIMTTYFPVSVEQLREHCRYNADHNSYEYEMIYASPYPPFGEVVDYKENTDGTITLIVDGVWPDYNSDLAFRNTVVVQPFEDGTFRYLSNSIEQIELELPPIAKAH
;
A
#
# COMPACT_ATOMS: atom_id res chain seq x y z
N MET A 1 -47.35 25.45 -33.83
CA MET A 1 -45.96 25.14 -34.29
C MET A 1 -44.88 25.92 -33.54
N GLU A 2 -45.14 27.13 -33.03
CA GLU A 2 -44.16 27.87 -32.22
C GLU A 2 -43.91 27.31 -30.83
N GLU A 3 -44.94 26.81 -30.16
CA GLU A 3 -44.81 26.18 -28.85
C GLU A 3 -43.95 24.89 -28.88
N VAL A 4 -44.07 24.09 -29.92
CA VAL A 4 -43.23 22.88 -30.10
C VAL A 4 -41.76 23.24 -30.34
N ARG A 5 -41.48 24.33 -31.06
CA ARG A 5 -40.12 24.85 -31.28
C ARG A 5 -39.51 25.42 -30.00
N TRP A 6 -40.33 26.03 -29.13
CA TRP A 6 -39.90 26.53 -27.85
C TRP A 6 -39.54 25.38 -26.87
N LEU A 7 -40.38 24.34 -26.81
CA LEU A 7 -40.13 23.13 -26.04
C LEU A 7 -38.86 22.38 -26.50
N LEU A 8 -38.66 22.23 -27.81
CA LEU A 8 -37.45 21.59 -28.35
C LEU A 8 -36.16 22.39 -28.08
N ARG A 9 -36.22 23.72 -28.07
CA ARG A 9 -35.07 24.56 -27.74
C ARG A 9 -34.71 24.53 -26.25
N ARG A 10 -35.70 24.37 -25.36
CA ARG A 10 -35.52 24.45 -23.92
C ARG A 10 -35.23 23.09 -23.28
N PHE A 11 -35.75 22.01 -23.85
CA PHE A 11 -35.65 20.66 -23.31
C PHE A 11 -35.05 19.65 -24.29
N GLY A 12 -34.78 20.02 -25.52
CA GLY A 12 -34.25 19.11 -26.53
C GLY A 12 -32.87 18.55 -26.19
N LEU A 13 -31.97 19.38 -25.64
CA LEU A 13 -30.64 18.94 -25.25
C LEU A 13 -30.66 18.03 -24.02
N PRO A 14 -31.36 18.36 -22.91
CA PRO A 14 -31.51 17.46 -21.77
C PRO A 14 -32.21 16.14 -22.12
N ILE A 15 -33.23 16.15 -22.96
CA ILE A 15 -33.92 14.93 -23.40
C ILE A 15 -32.99 14.06 -24.26
N LEU A 16 -32.20 14.67 -25.13
CA LEU A 16 -31.23 13.96 -25.97
C LEU A 16 -30.14 13.32 -25.11
N LEU A 17 -29.63 14.04 -24.11
CA LEU A 17 -28.63 13.52 -23.15
C LEU A 17 -29.21 12.37 -22.32
N LEU A 18 -30.45 12.48 -21.87
CA LEU A 18 -31.11 11.41 -21.10
C LEU A 18 -31.34 10.15 -21.96
N LEU A 19 -31.69 10.30 -23.24
CA LEU A 19 -31.80 9.20 -24.20
C LEU A 19 -30.43 8.54 -24.44
N ILE A 20 -29.37 9.31 -24.58
CA ILE A 20 -27.98 8.77 -24.70
C ILE A 20 -27.61 7.99 -23.46
N PHE A 21 -27.88 8.50 -22.26
CA PHE A 21 -27.62 7.78 -20.99
C PHE A 21 -28.41 6.47 -20.89
N VAL A 22 -29.67 6.45 -21.30
CA VAL A 22 -30.47 5.23 -21.30
C VAL A 22 -29.93 4.22 -22.32
N ILE A 23 -29.53 4.65 -23.51
CA ILE A 23 -28.98 3.76 -24.55
C ILE A 23 -27.62 3.19 -24.08
N VAL A 24 -26.73 4.00 -23.53
CA VAL A 24 -25.45 3.55 -22.99
C VAL A 24 -25.69 2.60 -21.81
N GLY A 25 -26.60 2.90 -20.91
CA GLY A 25 -26.97 2.02 -19.80
C GLY A 25 -27.51 0.65 -20.25
N VAL A 26 -28.32 0.61 -21.32
CA VAL A 26 -28.84 -0.65 -21.87
C VAL A 26 -27.76 -1.45 -22.58
N ILE A 27 -26.80 -0.80 -23.25
CA ILE A 27 -25.67 -1.47 -23.91
C ILE A 27 -24.75 -2.06 -22.83
N CYS A 28 -24.35 -1.28 -21.82
CA CYS A 28 -23.53 -1.77 -20.71
C CYS A 28 -24.21 -2.90 -19.92
N TRP A 29 -25.53 -2.83 -19.72
CA TRP A 29 -26.27 -3.93 -19.08
C TRP A 29 -26.29 -5.19 -19.94
N GLY A 30 -26.40 -5.05 -21.27
CA GLY A 30 -26.34 -6.18 -22.20
C GLY A 30 -24.99 -6.90 -22.16
N GLU A 31 -23.88 -6.15 -22.16
CA GLU A 31 -22.54 -6.70 -22.08
C GLU A 31 -22.28 -7.40 -20.73
N ILE A 32 -22.68 -6.80 -19.59
CA ILE A 32 -22.54 -7.41 -18.26
C ILE A 32 -23.38 -8.71 -18.16
N HIS A 33 -24.56 -8.78 -18.77
CA HIS A 33 -25.39 -9.98 -18.73
C HIS A 33 -24.88 -11.10 -19.67
N GLU A 34 -24.21 -10.75 -20.78
CA GLU A 34 -23.54 -11.75 -21.62
C GLU A 34 -22.32 -12.34 -20.94
N GLU A 35 -21.48 -11.52 -20.26
CA GLU A 35 -20.35 -11.99 -19.46
C GLU A 35 -20.79 -12.88 -18.28
N GLN A 36 -21.89 -12.55 -17.60
CA GLN A 36 -22.44 -13.41 -16.54
C GLN A 36 -22.97 -14.75 -17.07
N LYS A 37 -23.60 -14.79 -18.23
CA LYS A 37 -24.05 -16.05 -18.86
C LYS A 37 -22.88 -16.95 -19.28
N VAL A 38 -21.80 -16.37 -19.81
CA VAL A 38 -20.59 -17.13 -20.16
C VAL A 38 -19.91 -17.67 -18.90
N ALA A 39 -19.95 -16.95 -17.78
CA ALA A 39 -19.42 -17.42 -16.50
C ALA A 39 -20.27 -18.54 -15.86
N GLU A 40 -21.61 -18.53 -16.04
CA GLU A 40 -22.48 -19.62 -15.55
C GLU A 40 -22.40 -20.91 -16.41
N GLU A 41 -22.08 -20.84 -17.70
CA GLU A 41 -21.91 -22.02 -18.55
C GLU A 41 -20.59 -22.79 -18.37
N VAL A 42 -19.61 -22.20 -17.68
CA VAL A 42 -18.27 -22.81 -17.48
C VAL A 42 -18.09 -23.41 -16.07
N TRP A 43 -19.07 -23.26 -15.16
CA TRP A 43 -18.96 -23.79 -13.81
C TRP A 43 -19.60 -25.18 -13.69
N GLU A 44 -18.80 -26.26 -13.84
CA GLU A 44 -19.16 -27.60 -13.39
C GLU A 44 -18.70 -27.81 -11.94
N PRO A 45 -19.58 -28.29 -11.02
CA PRO A 45 -19.18 -28.55 -9.65
C PRO A 45 -18.20 -29.73 -9.58
N PRO A 46 -17.28 -29.74 -8.59
CA PRO A 46 -16.30 -30.81 -8.43
C PRO A 46 -17.01 -32.14 -8.17
N ILE A 47 -16.60 -33.19 -8.89
CA ILE A 47 -17.03 -34.57 -8.71
C ILE A 47 -16.62 -35.00 -7.29
N GLU A 48 -17.58 -35.50 -6.51
CA GLU A 48 -17.33 -36.20 -5.24
C GLU A 48 -16.40 -37.40 -5.48
N MET A 49 -15.21 -37.37 -4.90
CA MET A 49 -14.32 -38.51 -4.89
C MET A 49 -14.71 -39.47 -3.77
N GLU A 50 -15.29 -40.62 -4.15
CA GLU A 50 -15.39 -41.75 -3.28
C GLU A 50 -14.00 -42.30 -2.88
N SER A 51 -13.84 -42.53 -1.59
CA SER A 51 -12.65 -43.14 -1.01
C SER A 51 -12.46 -44.60 -1.49
N SER A 52 -11.36 -44.90 -2.15
CA SER A 52 -10.86 -46.26 -2.23
C SER A 52 -9.39 -46.30 -1.81
N GLU A 53 -9.17 -47.03 -0.71
CA GLU A 53 -7.83 -47.47 -0.26
C GLU A 53 -7.19 -48.39 -1.29
N ALA A 54 -5.98 -48.09 -1.71
CA ALA A 54 -4.95 -49.09 -2.02
C ALA A 54 -3.58 -48.42 -2.17
N ALA A 55 -2.69 -48.81 -1.32
CA ALA A 55 -1.30 -48.43 -1.32
C ALA A 55 -0.54 -48.90 -2.56
N THR A 56 0.33 -48.03 -3.08
CA THR A 56 1.63 -48.45 -3.65
C THR A 56 2.60 -47.29 -3.60
N GLU A 57 3.71 -47.53 -2.93
CA GLU A 57 4.88 -46.63 -2.87
C GLU A 57 5.44 -46.40 -4.28
N ALA A 58 5.62 -45.15 -4.62
CA ALA A 58 6.57 -44.71 -5.64
C ALA A 58 7.08 -43.32 -5.27
N ASP A 59 8.38 -43.28 -5.05
CA ASP A 59 9.24 -42.10 -4.93
C ASP A 59 8.83 -40.98 -5.90
N THR A 60 8.41 -39.86 -5.40
CA THR A 60 8.40 -38.59 -6.13
C THR A 60 8.69 -37.49 -5.16
N ASP A 61 9.92 -37.04 -5.23
CA ASP A 61 10.43 -35.77 -4.70
C ASP A 61 9.59 -34.63 -5.31
N THR A 62 8.50 -34.23 -4.65
CA THR A 62 7.71 -33.05 -4.97
C THR A 62 7.93 -32.06 -3.85
N SER A 63 8.95 -31.21 -4.06
CA SER A 63 9.05 -29.94 -3.36
C SER A 63 7.71 -29.20 -3.52
N THR A 64 6.96 -29.09 -2.44
CA THR A 64 5.79 -28.22 -2.35
C THR A 64 6.29 -26.77 -2.45
N GLU A 65 6.37 -26.24 -3.68
CA GLU A 65 6.49 -24.82 -3.92
C GLU A 65 5.28 -24.12 -3.27
N SER A 66 5.59 -23.25 -2.32
CA SER A 66 4.59 -22.45 -1.62
C SER A 66 3.82 -21.59 -2.62
N ALA A 67 2.50 -21.56 -2.49
CA ALA A 67 1.56 -20.81 -3.33
C ALA A 67 1.65 -19.27 -3.14
N TYR A 68 2.83 -18.76 -2.86
CA TYR A 68 3.07 -17.32 -2.72
C TYR A 68 3.83 -16.80 -3.95
N TRP A 69 3.14 -15.91 -4.72
CA TRP A 69 3.72 -15.05 -5.74
C TRP A 69 4.27 -15.76 -6.99
N PHE A 70 3.38 -16.29 -7.80
CA PHE A 70 3.76 -16.67 -9.15
C PHE A 70 3.93 -15.41 -10.01
N VAL A 71 5.09 -14.75 -9.85
CA VAL A 71 5.60 -13.83 -10.88
C VAL A 71 6.19 -14.73 -11.96
N PRO A 72 5.78 -14.62 -13.24
CA PRO A 72 6.44 -15.34 -14.31
C PRO A 72 7.94 -15.09 -14.22
N GLN A 73 8.73 -16.14 -14.04
CA GLN A 73 10.19 -15.97 -13.98
C GLN A 73 10.68 -15.56 -15.34
N ALA A 74 11.60 -14.60 -15.38
CA ALA A 74 12.25 -14.21 -16.61
C ALA A 74 12.86 -15.44 -17.29
N SER A 75 12.62 -15.59 -18.60
CA SER A 75 13.08 -16.75 -19.36
C SER A 75 14.62 -16.85 -19.43
N ASP A 76 15.31 -15.69 -19.40
CA ASP A 76 16.76 -15.57 -19.44
C ASP A 76 17.23 -14.67 -18.29
N CYS A 77 17.96 -15.24 -17.33
CA CYS A 77 18.49 -14.50 -16.19
C CYS A 77 19.80 -13.77 -16.59
N LEU A 78 19.88 -12.48 -16.26
CA LEU A 78 21.05 -11.63 -16.56
C LEU A 78 22.28 -11.97 -15.73
N ILE A 79 22.12 -12.74 -14.63
CA ILE A 79 23.22 -13.18 -13.76
C ILE A 79 23.44 -14.69 -13.87
N SER A 80 24.72 -15.08 -13.76
CA SER A 80 25.14 -16.47 -13.76
C SER A 80 24.78 -17.18 -12.45
N ASP A 81 24.81 -18.51 -12.46
CA ASP A 81 24.58 -19.29 -11.23
C ASP A 81 25.65 -19.03 -10.17
N GLU A 82 26.90 -18.71 -10.57
CA GLU A 82 27.94 -18.31 -9.63
C GLU A 82 27.61 -16.99 -8.94
N GLU A 83 27.12 -15.98 -9.68
CA GLU A 83 26.68 -14.70 -9.11
C GLU A 83 25.47 -14.90 -8.18
N LYS A 84 24.52 -15.76 -8.53
CA LYS A 84 23.40 -16.12 -7.63
C LYS A 84 23.88 -16.70 -6.31
N GLU A 85 24.84 -17.62 -6.33
CA GLU A 85 25.40 -18.20 -5.10
C GLU A 85 26.19 -17.16 -4.27
N GLN A 86 26.88 -16.23 -4.91
CA GLN A 86 27.53 -15.10 -4.23
C GLN A 86 26.49 -14.20 -3.53
N LEU A 87 25.40 -13.85 -4.21
CA LEU A 87 24.29 -13.05 -3.65
C LEU A 87 23.58 -13.77 -2.49
N LYS A 88 23.34 -15.09 -2.60
CA LYS A 88 22.82 -15.89 -1.50
C LYS A 88 23.73 -15.90 -0.28
N SER A 89 25.04 -16.07 -0.51
CA SER A 89 26.04 -16.02 0.56
C SER A 89 26.06 -14.64 1.24
N MET A 90 25.97 -13.57 0.45
CA MET A 90 25.91 -12.20 0.96
C MET A 90 24.62 -11.99 1.80
N ALA A 91 23.46 -12.46 1.33
CA ALA A 91 22.19 -12.34 2.05
C ALA A 91 22.21 -13.08 3.39
N LEU A 92 22.74 -14.31 3.42
CA LEU A 92 22.89 -15.05 4.66
C LEU A 92 23.88 -14.40 5.62
N SER A 93 25.00 -13.88 5.12
CA SER A 93 25.98 -13.16 5.93
C SER A 93 25.42 -11.86 6.53
N ALA A 94 24.63 -11.12 5.76
CA ALA A 94 23.93 -9.94 6.23
C ALA A 94 22.94 -10.28 7.34
N ALA A 95 22.10 -11.31 7.15
CA ALA A 95 21.17 -11.77 8.17
C ALA A 95 21.91 -12.28 9.43
N ASP A 96 22.98 -13.04 9.29
CA ASP A 96 23.78 -13.52 10.43
C ASP A 96 24.36 -12.35 11.25
N SER A 97 24.73 -11.26 10.60
CA SER A 97 25.27 -10.07 11.28
C SER A 97 24.27 -9.39 12.22
N VAL A 98 22.97 -9.60 12.03
CA VAL A 98 21.88 -9.02 12.82
C VAL A 98 21.14 -10.05 13.67
N ALA A 99 21.60 -11.32 13.70
CA ALA A 99 20.94 -12.45 14.36
C ALA A 99 20.64 -12.20 15.85
N GLU A 100 21.48 -11.44 16.56
CA GLU A 100 21.26 -11.12 17.98
C GLU A 100 19.97 -10.31 18.22
N ILE A 101 19.51 -9.48 17.25
CA ILE A 101 18.26 -8.72 17.36
C ILE A 101 17.04 -9.66 17.29
N TYR A 102 17.18 -10.76 16.56
CA TYR A 102 16.12 -11.78 16.39
C TYR A 102 16.10 -12.83 17.51
N LYS A 103 17.07 -12.76 18.41
CA LYS A 103 17.20 -13.74 19.49
C LYS A 103 16.02 -13.68 20.46
N GLY A 104 15.39 -14.82 20.69
CA GLY A 104 14.26 -14.97 21.62
C GLY A 104 12.88 -14.66 21.03
N ILE A 105 12.80 -14.22 19.77
CA ILE A 105 11.53 -13.97 19.07
C ILE A 105 11.28 -14.97 17.91
N VAL A 106 12.20 -15.89 17.68
CA VAL A 106 12.05 -16.96 16.70
C VAL A 106 11.03 -17.99 17.19
N ILE A 107 10.06 -18.33 16.35
CA ILE A 107 9.02 -19.32 16.62
C ILE A 107 9.56 -20.71 16.25
N ALA A 108 9.56 -21.63 17.23
CA ALA A 108 9.84 -23.03 16.95
C ALA A 108 8.77 -23.64 16.04
N ASP A 109 9.18 -24.46 15.09
CA ASP A 109 8.28 -25.13 14.11
C ASP A 109 7.42 -24.16 13.28
N ALA A 110 7.91 -22.94 13.03
CA ALA A 110 7.23 -21.99 12.18
C ALA A 110 7.06 -22.55 10.75
N PRO A 111 5.89 -22.33 10.09
CA PRO A 111 5.67 -22.76 8.73
C PRO A 111 6.73 -22.24 7.77
N SER A 112 7.10 -23.01 6.75
CA SER A 112 8.15 -22.66 5.80
C SER A 112 7.86 -21.36 5.01
N TYR A 113 6.59 -21.00 4.88
CA TYR A 113 6.14 -19.78 4.22
C TYR A 113 6.15 -18.53 5.10
N SER A 114 6.43 -18.66 6.40
CA SER A 114 6.52 -17.52 7.33
C SER A 114 7.97 -17.06 7.50
N SER A 115 8.16 -15.85 8.01
CA SER A 115 9.48 -15.33 8.40
C SER A 115 10.15 -16.13 9.53
N GLY A 116 9.37 -16.93 10.26
CA GLY A 116 9.81 -17.65 11.44
C GLY A 116 9.92 -16.80 12.70
N ILE A 117 9.36 -15.58 12.68
CA ILE A 117 9.43 -14.60 13.74
C ILE A 117 8.04 -14.39 14.36
N GLY A 118 8.01 -14.14 15.68
CA GLY A 118 6.83 -13.73 16.41
C GLY A 118 6.54 -12.22 16.27
N GLU A 119 6.40 -11.57 17.42
CA GLU A 119 6.25 -10.12 17.43
C GLU A 119 7.59 -9.44 17.11
N PHE A 120 7.59 -8.56 16.10
CA PHE A 120 8.76 -7.82 15.65
C PHE A 120 8.46 -6.32 15.63
N THR A 121 9.01 -5.59 16.59
CA THR A 121 8.69 -4.19 16.83
C THR A 121 9.35 -3.27 15.80
N SER A 122 8.83 -2.06 15.67
CA SER A 122 9.41 -1.02 14.79
C SER A 122 10.85 -0.67 15.24
N GLU A 123 11.11 -0.60 16.55
CA GLU A 123 12.45 -0.33 17.07
C GLU A 123 13.43 -1.45 16.69
N GLN A 124 12.99 -2.71 16.70
CA GLN A 124 13.82 -3.83 16.26
C GLN A 124 14.11 -3.76 14.77
N ARG A 125 13.11 -3.42 13.94
CA ARG A 125 13.32 -3.23 12.50
C ARG A 125 14.31 -2.11 12.21
N LYS A 126 14.14 -0.94 12.84
CA LYS A 126 15.08 0.19 12.73
C LYS A 126 16.49 -0.22 13.12
N ALA A 127 16.64 -0.96 14.22
CA ALA A 127 17.95 -1.45 14.68
C ALA A 127 18.61 -2.40 13.65
N VAL A 128 17.83 -3.26 12.97
CA VAL A 128 18.35 -4.12 11.89
C VAL A 128 18.82 -3.26 10.71
N VAL A 129 18.01 -2.33 10.25
CA VAL A 129 18.35 -1.42 9.12
C VAL A 129 19.63 -0.66 9.44
N GLU A 130 19.75 -0.06 10.62
CA GLU A 130 20.94 0.67 11.04
C GLU A 130 22.17 -0.22 11.14
N GLN A 131 22.05 -1.45 11.62
CA GLN A 131 23.19 -2.36 11.74
C GLN A 131 23.69 -2.83 10.37
N LEU A 132 22.77 -3.14 9.44
CA LEU A 132 23.11 -3.44 8.05
C LEU A 132 23.76 -2.23 7.38
N GLY A 133 23.19 -1.04 7.57
CA GLY A 133 23.77 0.21 7.04
C GLY A 133 25.17 0.51 7.56
N ARG A 134 25.40 0.33 8.86
CA ARG A 134 26.77 0.47 9.45
C ARG A 134 27.77 -0.52 8.89
N SER A 135 27.31 -1.64 8.38
CA SER A 135 28.16 -2.63 7.69
C SER A 135 28.41 -2.27 6.22
N GLY A 136 27.93 -1.11 5.76
CA GLY A 136 28.08 -0.62 4.37
C GLY A 136 27.09 -1.21 3.39
N LEU A 137 26.04 -1.90 3.87
CA LEU A 137 24.96 -2.43 3.03
C LEU A 137 23.88 -1.36 2.81
N VAL A 138 23.25 -1.39 1.65
CA VAL A 138 22.05 -0.60 1.40
C VAL A 138 20.88 -1.30 2.10
N SER A 139 20.21 -0.62 3.02
CA SER A 139 19.14 -1.22 3.81
C SER A 139 18.00 -0.25 4.07
N VAL A 140 16.77 -0.78 4.13
CA VAL A 140 15.54 0.01 4.29
C VAL A 140 14.51 -0.79 5.09
N GLU A 141 13.70 -0.09 5.87
CA GLU A 141 12.51 -0.64 6.50
C GLU A 141 11.30 -0.27 5.63
N GLU A 142 10.83 -1.20 4.79
CA GLU A 142 9.75 -0.96 3.84
C GLU A 142 10.00 0.29 2.97
N ASP A 143 9.20 1.35 3.15
CA ASP A 143 9.23 2.60 2.40
C ASP A 143 9.85 3.79 3.17
N THR A 144 10.50 3.51 4.30
CA THR A 144 11.16 4.55 5.11
C THR A 144 12.57 4.89 4.60
N ALA A 145 13.25 5.82 5.28
CA ALA A 145 14.58 6.28 4.88
C ALA A 145 15.61 5.16 4.74
N MET A 146 16.26 5.13 3.59
CA MET A 146 17.26 4.13 3.24
C MET A 146 18.64 4.48 3.81
N GLN A 147 19.39 3.49 4.30
CA GLN A 147 20.79 3.64 4.63
C GLN A 147 21.66 3.39 3.40
N ASN A 148 22.72 4.19 3.24
CA ASN A 148 23.68 4.13 2.12
C ASN A 148 22.99 4.24 0.75
N HIS A 149 22.00 5.12 0.64
CA HIS A 149 21.16 5.32 -0.54
C HIS A 149 21.94 5.79 -1.79
N GLU A 150 23.13 6.39 -1.62
CA GLU A 150 23.98 6.85 -2.71
C GLU A 150 24.33 5.74 -3.70
N ALA A 151 24.27 4.48 -3.26
CA ALA A 151 24.47 3.33 -4.15
C ALA A 151 23.29 3.16 -5.14
N ILE A 152 22.06 3.48 -4.73
CA ILE A 152 20.89 3.50 -5.61
C ILE A 152 20.95 4.66 -6.59
N GLU A 153 21.37 5.84 -6.15
CA GLU A 153 21.56 7.01 -7.01
C GLU A 153 22.60 6.71 -8.09
N THR A 154 23.72 6.08 -7.70
CA THR A 154 24.76 5.65 -8.62
C THR A 154 24.22 4.63 -9.62
N PHE A 155 23.50 3.61 -9.16
CA PHE A 155 22.88 2.63 -10.04
C PHE A 155 21.90 3.27 -11.03
N TYR A 156 21.09 4.24 -10.55
CA TYR A 156 20.13 4.94 -11.40
C TYR A 156 20.83 5.81 -12.46
N ALA A 157 21.93 6.48 -12.10
CA ALA A 157 22.75 7.24 -13.04
C ALA A 157 23.36 6.33 -14.12
N ASP A 158 23.94 5.18 -13.71
CA ASP A 158 24.50 4.18 -14.64
C ASP A 158 23.40 3.65 -15.59
N TYR A 159 22.19 3.36 -15.07
CA TYR A 159 21.06 2.95 -15.88
C TYR A 159 20.68 3.99 -16.94
N LEU A 160 20.60 5.28 -16.56
CA LEU A 160 20.31 6.36 -17.51
C LEU A 160 21.40 6.53 -18.58
N ASP A 161 22.65 6.28 -18.21
CA ASP A 161 23.80 6.33 -19.11
C ASP A 161 23.99 5.04 -19.95
N GLY A 162 23.13 4.03 -19.73
CA GLY A 162 23.19 2.75 -20.43
C GLY A 162 24.38 1.88 -20.02
N GLN A 163 24.98 2.12 -18.85
CA GLN A 163 26.13 1.37 -18.33
C GLN A 163 25.67 0.15 -17.54
N ASP A 164 26.32 -1.00 -17.76
CA ASP A 164 26.07 -2.21 -16.95
C ASP A 164 26.33 -1.92 -15.49
N SER A 165 25.33 -2.16 -14.62
CA SER A 165 25.41 -1.86 -13.19
C SER A 165 24.57 -2.83 -12.37
N MET A 166 24.88 -2.95 -11.07
CA MET A 166 24.15 -3.82 -10.14
C MET A 166 24.20 -3.24 -8.73
N VAL A 167 23.05 -3.28 -8.03
CA VAL A 167 22.93 -2.86 -6.62
C VAL A 167 22.01 -3.80 -5.86
N THR A 168 22.35 -4.11 -4.61
CA THR A 168 21.51 -4.92 -3.71
C THR A 168 21.00 -4.08 -2.56
N VAL A 169 19.68 -4.11 -2.34
CA VAL A 169 18.98 -3.48 -1.23
C VAL A 169 18.44 -4.54 -0.30
N PHE A 170 18.67 -4.37 0.99
CA PHE A 170 18.13 -5.22 2.05
C PHE A 170 16.86 -4.58 2.63
N GLU A 171 15.72 -5.17 2.35
CA GLU A 171 14.41 -4.78 2.92
C GLU A 171 14.17 -5.53 4.23
N VAL A 172 13.80 -4.82 5.28
CA VAL A 172 13.39 -5.41 6.56
C VAL A 172 11.88 -5.32 6.68
N HIS A 173 11.20 -6.45 6.51
CA HIS A 173 9.73 -6.53 6.51
C HIS A 173 9.15 -6.52 7.92
N ARG A 174 7.87 -6.13 8.05
CA ARG A 174 7.15 -6.07 9.34
C ARG A 174 7.12 -7.39 10.09
N ASP A 175 7.07 -8.49 9.35
CA ASP A 175 7.06 -9.84 9.91
C ASP A 175 8.45 -10.39 10.25
N GLY A 176 9.50 -9.61 10.06
CA GLY A 176 10.89 -9.98 10.36
C GLY A 176 11.62 -10.72 9.25
N LEU A 177 11.01 -10.90 8.08
CA LEU A 177 11.72 -11.38 6.90
C LEU A 177 12.76 -10.35 6.46
N ILE A 178 13.90 -10.79 5.96
CA ILE A 178 14.87 -9.93 5.27
C ILE A 178 14.83 -10.28 3.79
N GLY A 179 14.39 -9.33 2.95
CA GLY A 179 14.45 -9.40 1.51
C GLY A 179 15.76 -8.81 0.98
N ALA A 180 16.55 -9.53 0.20
CA ALA A 180 17.66 -8.95 -0.55
C ALA A 180 17.25 -8.81 -2.02
N VAL A 181 16.96 -7.58 -2.44
CA VAL A 181 16.55 -7.24 -3.81
C VAL A 181 17.76 -6.72 -4.55
N THR A 182 18.24 -7.47 -5.54
CA THR A 182 19.35 -7.04 -6.39
C THR A 182 18.81 -6.57 -7.72
N PHE A 183 18.98 -5.29 -8.03
CA PHE A 183 18.75 -4.74 -9.37
C PHE A 183 19.96 -5.00 -10.24
N ILE A 184 19.72 -5.46 -11.47
CA ILE A 184 20.73 -5.80 -12.45
C ILE A 184 20.35 -5.13 -13.77
N TYR A 185 21.18 -4.20 -14.23
CA TYR A 185 21.07 -3.61 -15.54
C TYR A 185 22.24 -4.07 -16.40
N ARG A 186 21.96 -4.82 -17.45
CA ARG A 186 22.97 -5.37 -18.35
C ARG A 186 22.45 -5.43 -19.79
N LYS A 187 23.25 -4.95 -20.73
CA LYS A 187 22.96 -5.00 -22.18
C LYS A 187 21.61 -4.36 -22.56
N GLY A 188 21.19 -3.35 -21.83
CA GLY A 188 19.91 -2.67 -22.04
C GLY A 188 18.68 -3.36 -21.44
N GLU A 189 18.87 -4.45 -20.69
CA GLU A 189 17.81 -5.17 -19.97
C GLU A 189 17.92 -4.93 -18.47
N LEU A 190 16.77 -4.86 -17.78
CA LEU A 190 16.68 -4.58 -16.36
C LEU A 190 15.91 -5.71 -15.67
N GLN A 191 16.53 -6.33 -14.67
CA GLN A 191 15.94 -7.38 -13.85
C GLN A 191 16.17 -7.13 -12.37
N THR A 192 15.35 -7.78 -11.54
CA THR A 192 15.62 -8.01 -10.12
C THR A 192 15.88 -9.47 -9.85
N TYR A 193 16.82 -9.74 -8.93
CA TYR A 193 16.99 -11.04 -8.28
C TYR A 193 16.66 -10.88 -6.80
N TYR A 194 15.57 -11.51 -6.37
CA TYR A 194 15.11 -11.46 -4.98
C TYR A 194 15.55 -12.70 -4.22
N ILE A 195 15.98 -12.50 -2.97
CA ILE A 195 16.31 -13.55 -2.01
C ILE A 195 15.60 -13.25 -0.70
N GLY A 196 14.63 -14.09 -0.31
CA GLY A 196 14.00 -14.03 1.00
C GLY A 196 14.82 -14.79 2.02
N VAL A 197 15.14 -14.17 3.17
CA VAL A 197 15.82 -14.82 4.29
C VAL A 197 14.89 -14.84 5.49
N ARG A 198 14.59 -16.03 5.97
CA ARG A 198 13.78 -16.31 7.15
C ARG A 198 14.63 -16.87 8.30
N TRP A 199 14.03 -17.05 9.46
CA TRP A 199 14.69 -17.49 10.67
C TRP A 199 14.20 -18.86 11.12
N LYS A 200 15.14 -19.75 11.48
CA LYS A 200 14.88 -21.04 12.11
C LYS A 200 15.09 -20.99 13.60
N GLU A 201 14.64 -22.05 14.27
CA GLU A 201 14.93 -22.30 15.68
C GLU A 201 16.41 -22.12 15.97
N GLY A 202 16.71 -21.43 17.06
CA GLY A 202 18.08 -21.07 17.42
C GLY A 202 18.59 -19.76 16.80
N GLY A 203 17.77 -19.04 16.02
CA GLY A 203 18.15 -17.76 15.40
C GLY A 203 19.08 -17.92 14.19
N VAL A 204 18.98 -19.05 13.51
CA VAL A 204 19.79 -19.34 12.32
C VAL A 204 19.06 -18.85 11.08
N PRO A 205 19.66 -17.94 10.25
CA PRO A 205 19.05 -17.51 9.01
C PRO A 205 19.11 -18.61 7.94
N GLU A 206 18.05 -18.71 7.14
CA GLU A 206 18.01 -19.58 5.96
C GLU A 206 17.32 -18.91 4.80
N ILE A 207 17.66 -19.30 3.59
CA ILE A 207 16.98 -18.82 2.40
C ILE A 207 15.59 -19.46 2.33
N GLN A 208 14.55 -18.63 2.32
CA GLN A 208 13.18 -19.05 2.16
C GLN A 208 12.84 -19.34 0.68
N GLY A 209 13.35 -18.48 -0.20
CA GLY A 209 13.11 -18.58 -1.64
C GLY A 209 13.89 -17.54 -2.44
N THR A 210 13.90 -17.72 -3.74
CA THR A 210 14.50 -16.77 -4.68
C THR A 210 13.61 -16.61 -5.90
N SER A 211 13.60 -15.43 -6.50
CA SER A 211 12.90 -15.18 -7.77
C SER A 211 13.68 -14.21 -8.65
N VAL A 212 13.42 -14.28 -9.95
CA VAL A 212 13.93 -13.34 -10.96
C VAL A 212 12.73 -12.68 -11.61
N SER A 213 12.73 -11.36 -11.72
CA SER A 213 11.65 -10.62 -12.35
C SER A 213 12.21 -9.58 -13.33
N ASN A 214 11.58 -9.43 -14.48
CA ASN A 214 11.85 -8.33 -15.38
C ASN A 214 11.28 -7.04 -14.82
N VAL A 215 12.02 -5.96 -14.91
CA VAL A 215 11.62 -4.61 -14.52
C VAL A 215 11.43 -3.78 -15.79
N ALA A 216 10.21 -3.24 -15.95
CA ALA A 216 9.85 -2.46 -17.12
C ALA A 216 10.44 -1.04 -17.09
N GLU A 217 10.49 -0.45 -15.90
CA GLU A 217 11.04 0.89 -15.69
C GLU A 217 11.50 1.09 -14.26
N ILE A 218 12.41 2.03 -14.07
CA ILE A 218 12.76 2.61 -12.77
C ILE A 218 12.73 4.12 -12.86
N LYS A 219 12.38 4.78 -11.77
CA LYS A 219 12.39 6.24 -11.65
C LYS A 219 12.90 6.63 -10.28
N LEU A 220 13.82 7.57 -10.24
CA LEU A 220 14.16 8.30 -9.04
C LEU A 220 13.50 9.67 -9.12
N THR A 221 12.63 9.96 -8.13
CA THR A 221 11.90 11.23 -8.07
C THR A 221 12.74 12.33 -7.41
N GLU A 222 12.33 13.59 -7.60
CA GLU A 222 13.04 14.76 -7.03
C GLU A 222 13.03 14.79 -5.50
N LYS A 223 12.05 14.11 -4.86
CA LYS A 223 11.93 14.05 -3.40
C LYS A 223 12.49 12.76 -2.80
N GLY A 224 13.27 12.01 -3.56
CA GLY A 224 13.97 10.82 -3.07
C GLY A 224 13.10 9.58 -2.96
N TYR A 225 12.18 9.35 -3.90
CA TYR A 225 11.53 8.06 -4.09
C TYR A 225 12.16 7.31 -5.25
N PHE A 226 12.62 6.08 -5.00
CA PHE A 226 12.99 5.13 -6.04
C PHE A 226 11.79 4.23 -6.32
N ILE A 227 11.17 4.43 -7.48
CA ILE A 227 9.97 3.71 -7.92
C ILE A 227 10.38 2.77 -9.06
N TYR A 228 9.92 1.52 -9.01
CA TYR A 228 10.19 0.54 -10.05
C TYR A 228 8.94 -0.27 -10.39
N ALA A 229 8.81 -0.62 -11.67
CA ALA A 229 7.67 -1.36 -12.18
C ALA A 229 8.09 -2.72 -12.72
N TYR A 230 7.44 -3.80 -12.28
CA TYR A 230 7.60 -5.12 -12.89
C TYR A 230 6.85 -5.20 -14.22
N GLU A 231 7.36 -5.99 -15.18
CA GLU A 231 6.64 -6.26 -16.42
C GLU A 231 5.33 -7.02 -16.19
N TYR A 232 5.31 -7.89 -15.19
CA TYR A 232 4.18 -8.73 -14.85
C TYR A 232 3.95 -8.73 -13.34
N VAL A 233 2.68 -8.66 -12.96
CA VAL A 233 2.22 -8.95 -11.60
C VAL A 233 0.99 -9.84 -11.67
N ILE A 234 0.79 -10.63 -10.63
CA ILE A 234 -0.43 -11.42 -10.47
C ILE A 234 -1.58 -10.47 -10.12
N ALA A 235 -2.78 -10.80 -10.60
CA ALA A 235 -3.99 -10.04 -10.40
C ALA A 235 -4.10 -9.43 -8.99
N HIS A 236 -4.47 -8.13 -8.93
CA HIS A 236 -4.66 -7.31 -7.73
C HIS A 236 -3.39 -6.80 -7.01
N ALA A 237 -2.18 -7.08 -7.50
CA ALA A 237 -0.98 -6.41 -7.02
C ALA A 237 -0.68 -5.15 -7.86
N SER A 238 -0.08 -4.12 -7.26
CA SER A 238 0.44 -3.00 -8.05
C SER A 238 1.64 -3.45 -8.88
N LEU A 239 1.71 -2.94 -10.12
CA LEU A 239 2.89 -3.10 -10.97
C LEU A 239 4.10 -2.38 -10.39
N ARG A 240 3.88 -1.32 -9.60
CA ARG A 240 4.93 -0.47 -9.06
C ARG A 240 5.18 -0.75 -7.60
N GLN A 241 6.47 -0.80 -7.29
CA GLN A 241 7.00 -0.83 -5.94
C GLN A 241 7.83 0.44 -5.73
N TYR A 242 8.11 0.80 -4.49
CA TYR A 242 8.88 1.98 -4.18
C TYR A 242 9.64 1.87 -2.88
N TRP A 243 10.72 2.66 -2.78
CA TRP A 243 11.41 2.95 -1.53
C TRP A 243 11.61 4.44 -1.39
N ARG A 244 11.50 4.93 -0.17
CA ARG A 244 12.00 6.25 0.16
C ARG A 244 13.50 6.16 0.43
N ILE A 245 14.31 6.78 -0.41
CA ILE A 245 15.78 6.72 -0.28
C ILE A 245 16.33 7.91 0.52
N GLU A 246 15.73 9.10 0.41
CA GLU A 246 16.10 10.26 1.20
C GLU A 246 15.15 10.46 2.38
N PRO A 247 15.64 10.67 3.61
CA PRO A 247 14.77 10.89 4.76
C PRO A 247 14.06 12.24 4.70
N LEU A 248 12.81 12.28 5.18
CA LEU A 248 12.20 13.53 5.59
C LEU A 248 12.95 14.10 6.79
N PRO A 249 12.88 15.44 7.04
CA PRO A 249 13.26 16.00 8.32
C PRO A 249 12.55 15.29 9.47
N GLU A 250 13.25 15.08 10.60
CA GLU A 250 12.74 14.28 11.72
C GLU A 250 11.39 14.79 12.25
N ASP A 251 11.25 16.12 12.37
CA ASP A 251 9.99 16.77 12.75
C ASP A 251 8.85 16.54 11.76
N CYS A 252 9.15 16.50 10.46
CA CYS A 252 8.16 16.15 9.43
C CYS A 252 7.76 14.67 9.50
N GLN A 253 8.70 13.77 9.81
CA GLN A 253 8.39 12.35 10.02
C GLN A 253 7.44 12.18 11.23
N GLU A 254 7.76 12.80 12.37
CA GLU A 254 6.91 12.75 13.56
C GLU A 254 5.50 13.32 13.32
N LEU A 255 5.40 14.42 12.57
CA LEU A 255 4.11 15.02 12.23
C LEU A 255 3.32 14.17 11.24
N THR A 256 4.01 13.52 10.30
CA THR A 256 3.40 12.55 9.37
C THR A 256 2.83 11.38 10.14
N GLU A 257 3.63 10.74 10.99
CA GLU A 257 3.21 9.59 11.79
C GLU A 257 2.01 9.94 12.68
N LYS A 258 2.06 11.10 13.33
CA LYS A 258 1.04 11.51 14.30
C LYS A 258 -0.28 11.95 13.66
N TYR A 259 -0.25 12.67 12.54
CA TYR A 259 -1.43 13.35 12.02
C TYR A 259 -1.92 12.86 10.66
N ILE A 260 -1.08 12.22 9.86
CA ILE A 260 -1.41 11.87 8.47
C ILE A 260 -1.42 10.37 8.24
N SER A 261 -0.48 9.63 8.83
CA SER A 261 -0.43 8.16 8.69
C SER A 261 -1.73 7.52 9.18
N GLY A 262 -2.31 6.65 8.34
CA GLY A 262 -3.59 6.02 8.60
C GLY A 262 -4.80 6.72 7.98
N LEU A 263 -4.66 7.97 7.47
CA LEU A 263 -5.72 8.60 6.68
C LEU A 263 -5.68 8.12 5.22
N SER A 264 -6.85 7.76 4.69
CA SER A 264 -7.00 7.28 3.31
C SER A 264 -7.29 8.40 2.33
N TYR A 265 -6.72 8.29 1.10
CA TYR A 265 -7.09 9.10 -0.06
C TYR A 265 -8.19 8.48 -0.93
N VAL A 266 -8.63 7.26 -0.65
CA VAL A 266 -9.57 6.51 -1.51
C VAL A 266 -10.86 6.10 -0.82
N ASN A 267 -10.86 5.87 0.47
CA ASN A 267 -12.04 5.34 1.17
C ASN A 267 -12.99 6.41 1.69
N TYR A 268 -12.50 7.63 1.92
CA TYR A 268 -13.30 8.74 2.47
C TYR A 268 -12.69 10.10 2.12
N ASN A 269 -13.39 11.17 2.42
CA ASN A 269 -13.14 12.49 1.84
C ASN A 269 -12.23 13.42 2.66
N VAL A 270 -11.65 12.98 3.78
CA VAL A 270 -10.89 13.87 4.69
C VAL A 270 -9.76 14.61 3.98
N LEU A 271 -8.98 13.91 3.16
CA LEU A 271 -7.85 14.49 2.43
C LEU A 271 -8.17 14.90 0.99
N VAL A 272 -9.25 14.39 0.38
CA VAL A 272 -9.57 14.67 -1.03
C VAL A 272 -10.62 15.78 -1.23
N THR A 273 -11.12 16.36 -0.15
CA THR A 273 -12.17 17.38 -0.17
C THR A 273 -11.67 18.66 0.49
N ASN A 274 -12.07 19.82 -0.06
CA ASN A 274 -11.91 21.11 0.62
C ASN A 274 -13.01 21.25 1.67
N TRP A 275 -12.63 21.20 2.94
CA TRP A 275 -13.58 21.29 4.05
C TRP A 275 -13.06 22.08 5.25
N ASN A 276 -13.97 22.56 6.07
CA ASN A 276 -13.76 23.19 7.38
C ASN A 276 -15.02 23.03 8.24
N SER A 277 -15.10 23.68 9.37
CA SER A 277 -16.24 23.58 10.29
C SER A 277 -17.60 24.01 9.70
N SER A 278 -17.63 24.72 8.56
CA SER A 278 -18.88 25.15 7.92
C SER A 278 -19.49 24.14 6.93
N ASN A 279 -18.73 23.12 6.53
CA ASN A 279 -19.12 22.08 5.61
C ASN A 279 -18.52 20.71 5.97
N VAL A 280 -18.34 20.45 7.26
CA VAL A 280 -17.73 19.19 7.75
C VAL A 280 -18.56 17.95 7.36
N GLU A 281 -19.84 18.10 7.10
CA GLU A 281 -20.71 17.05 6.60
C GLU A 281 -20.25 16.45 5.26
N ASP A 282 -19.50 17.19 4.45
CA ASP A 282 -18.97 16.71 3.17
C ASP A 282 -17.95 15.58 3.32
N ILE A 283 -17.37 15.40 4.50
CA ILE A 283 -16.38 14.34 4.78
C ILE A 283 -16.95 13.18 5.58
N LEU A 284 -18.16 13.28 6.13
CA LEU A 284 -18.73 12.25 7.00
C LEU A 284 -19.17 11.02 6.21
N MET A 285 -18.43 9.93 6.38
CA MET A 285 -18.70 8.64 5.76
C MET A 285 -18.51 7.51 6.77
N PRO A 286 -19.37 6.47 6.78
CA PRO A 286 -19.27 5.36 7.74
C PRO A 286 -17.92 4.66 7.74
N CYS A 287 -17.30 4.48 6.58
CA CYS A 287 -16.04 3.75 6.42
C CYS A 287 -14.82 4.45 7.04
N MET A 288 -14.89 5.75 7.35
CA MET A 288 -13.75 6.47 7.96
C MET A 288 -13.49 6.09 9.43
N TYR A 289 -14.49 5.48 10.11
CA TYR A 289 -14.39 5.18 11.53
C TYR A 289 -13.23 4.23 11.87
N GLU A 290 -12.98 3.21 11.06
CA GLU A 290 -11.94 2.21 11.33
C GLU A 290 -10.54 2.83 11.44
N ASP A 291 -10.20 3.75 10.53
CA ASP A 291 -8.91 4.45 10.58
C ASP A 291 -8.83 5.39 11.78
N ILE A 292 -9.90 6.12 12.07
CA ILE A 292 -9.95 7.03 13.23
C ILE A 292 -9.93 6.25 14.55
N TYR A 293 -10.57 5.07 14.61
CA TYR A 293 -10.46 4.17 15.76
C TYR A 293 -9.02 3.74 16.00
N ARG A 294 -8.30 3.35 14.92
CA ARG A 294 -6.89 2.95 15.01
C ARG A 294 -6.00 4.10 15.48
N ILE A 295 -6.21 5.30 14.96
CA ILE A 295 -5.50 6.52 15.41
C ILE A 295 -5.77 6.78 16.91
N TYR A 296 -7.02 6.59 17.37
CA TYR A 296 -7.40 6.84 18.76
C TYR A 296 -6.87 5.79 19.74
N THR A 297 -6.93 4.50 19.36
CA THR A 297 -6.64 3.38 20.27
C THR A 297 -5.26 2.78 20.08
N GLY A 298 -4.63 2.96 18.91
CA GLY A 298 -3.45 2.22 18.48
C GLY A 298 -3.71 0.76 18.12
N GLU A 299 -4.98 0.31 18.13
CA GLU A 299 -5.39 -1.07 17.87
C GLU A 299 -6.29 -1.17 16.63
N ASN A 300 -6.27 -2.33 15.98
CA ASN A 300 -7.22 -2.62 14.93
C ASN A 300 -8.63 -2.82 15.52
N LEU A 301 -9.63 -2.29 14.82
CA LEU A 301 -11.03 -2.43 15.20
C LEU A 301 -11.45 -3.91 15.22
N LYS A 302 -11.97 -4.37 16.36
CA LYS A 302 -12.51 -5.72 16.55
C LYS A 302 -14.02 -5.65 16.68
N ILE A 303 -14.72 -5.91 15.57
CA ILE A 303 -16.19 -5.84 15.54
C ILE A 303 -16.80 -7.20 15.82
N GLN A 304 -17.82 -7.22 16.67
CA GLN A 304 -18.73 -8.34 16.82
C GLN A 304 -20.05 -8.00 16.09
N GLY A 305 -20.18 -8.49 14.88
CA GLY A 305 -21.31 -8.13 14.01
C GLY A 305 -21.00 -6.95 13.07
N TRP A 306 -22.05 -6.24 12.66
CA TRP A 306 -21.95 -5.12 11.68
C TRP A 306 -22.38 -3.79 12.30
N GLU A 307 -22.29 -3.65 13.62
CA GLU A 307 -22.73 -2.46 14.35
C GLU A 307 -21.69 -2.03 15.40
N ILE A 308 -21.54 -0.72 15.56
CA ILE A 308 -20.66 -0.09 16.53
C ILE A 308 -21.54 0.66 17.54
N PRO A 309 -21.34 0.48 18.88
CA PRO A 309 -22.08 1.21 19.89
C PRO A 309 -22.00 2.72 19.70
N ALA A 310 -23.15 3.43 19.79
CA ALA A 310 -23.19 4.87 19.52
C ALA A 310 -22.29 5.68 20.46
N GLU A 311 -22.21 5.31 21.73
CA GLU A 311 -21.38 6.01 22.72
C GLU A 311 -19.89 6.00 22.33
N GLU A 312 -19.39 4.85 21.84
CA GLU A 312 -18.00 4.69 21.41
C GLU A 312 -17.74 5.48 20.12
N TYR A 313 -18.60 5.28 19.10
CA TYR A 313 -18.49 5.96 17.81
C TYR A 313 -18.50 7.48 17.97
N GLU A 314 -19.52 8.01 18.67
CA GLU A 314 -19.73 9.44 18.88
C GLU A 314 -18.56 10.06 19.66
N LYS A 315 -18.05 9.39 20.69
CA LYS A 315 -16.90 9.84 21.46
C LYS A 315 -15.66 10.00 20.58
N ILE A 316 -15.33 8.99 19.77
CA ILE A 316 -14.15 9.00 18.91
C ILE A 316 -14.28 10.08 17.84
N MET A 317 -15.38 10.08 17.09
CA MET A 317 -15.59 11.01 16.00
C MET A 317 -15.65 12.48 16.45
N THR A 318 -16.30 12.79 17.57
CA THR A 318 -16.32 14.15 18.10
C THR A 318 -15.00 14.60 18.72
N THR A 319 -14.10 13.67 19.05
CA THR A 319 -12.73 14.00 19.46
C THR A 319 -11.94 14.51 18.27
N TYR A 320 -11.95 13.78 17.16
CA TYR A 320 -11.09 14.07 16.01
C TYR A 320 -11.65 15.04 14.99
N PHE A 321 -12.97 15.29 15.01
CA PHE A 321 -13.61 16.23 14.06
C PHE A 321 -14.48 17.25 14.78
N PRO A 322 -14.64 18.47 14.23
CA PRO A 322 -15.53 19.52 14.78
C PRO A 322 -17.00 19.23 14.40
N VAL A 323 -17.53 18.07 14.78
CA VAL A 323 -18.86 17.59 14.45
C VAL A 323 -19.74 17.44 15.68
N SER A 324 -21.04 17.61 15.52
CA SER A 324 -22.03 17.28 16.56
C SER A 324 -22.51 15.83 16.43
N VAL A 325 -23.07 15.31 17.52
CA VAL A 325 -23.70 13.99 17.54
C VAL A 325 -24.86 13.91 16.54
N GLU A 326 -25.61 14.99 16.38
CA GLU A 326 -26.72 15.08 15.44
C GLU A 326 -26.25 14.93 14.00
N GLN A 327 -25.14 15.59 13.62
CA GLN A 327 -24.53 15.45 12.28
C GLN A 327 -24.05 14.01 12.05
N LEU A 328 -23.40 13.38 13.03
CA LEU A 328 -23.00 11.97 12.92
C LEU A 328 -24.20 11.06 12.69
N ARG A 329 -25.28 11.24 13.47
CA ARG A 329 -26.50 10.43 13.33
C ARG A 329 -27.21 10.63 12.01
N GLU A 330 -27.12 11.82 11.42
CA GLU A 330 -27.71 12.12 10.13
C GLU A 330 -26.92 11.51 8.96
N HIS A 331 -25.57 11.54 9.02
CA HIS A 331 -24.72 11.21 7.87
C HIS A 331 -24.03 9.84 7.93
N CYS A 332 -23.86 9.25 9.13
CA CYS A 332 -23.06 8.03 9.34
C CYS A 332 -23.87 6.76 9.62
N ARG A 333 -25.07 6.64 9.06
CA ARG A 333 -25.93 5.43 9.18
C ARG A 333 -26.24 5.01 10.62
N TYR A 334 -26.71 5.96 11.42
CA TYR A 334 -27.16 5.69 12.78
C TYR A 334 -28.43 4.85 12.80
N ASN A 335 -28.44 3.79 13.63
CA ASN A 335 -29.60 2.93 13.92
C ASN A 335 -30.18 3.30 15.28
N ALA A 336 -31.33 3.98 15.29
CA ALA A 336 -31.97 4.43 16.52
C ALA A 336 -32.56 3.28 17.37
N ASP A 337 -32.96 2.16 16.75
CA ASP A 337 -33.54 1.01 17.44
C ASP A 337 -32.50 0.26 18.28
N HIS A 338 -31.25 0.24 17.82
CA HIS A 338 -30.14 -0.44 18.47
C HIS A 338 -29.20 0.52 19.20
N ASN A 339 -29.37 1.84 19.02
CA ASN A 339 -28.43 2.87 19.50
C ASN A 339 -26.99 2.59 19.07
N SER A 340 -26.80 2.36 17.78
CA SER A 340 -25.53 1.94 17.16
C SER A 340 -25.33 2.62 15.80
N TYR A 341 -24.13 2.52 15.26
CA TYR A 341 -23.80 2.88 13.88
C TYR A 341 -23.53 1.63 13.08
N GLU A 342 -23.98 1.59 11.82
CA GLU A 342 -23.66 0.51 10.91
C GLU A 342 -22.16 0.58 10.54
N TYR A 343 -21.47 -0.56 10.67
CA TYR A 343 -20.08 -0.67 10.23
C TYR A 343 -20.03 -0.82 8.71
N GLU A 344 -19.15 -0.05 8.09
CA GLU A 344 -18.81 -0.19 6.67
C GLU A 344 -17.33 -0.53 6.54
N MET A 345 -17.04 -1.64 5.87
CA MET A 345 -15.69 -2.11 5.66
C MET A 345 -14.92 -1.15 4.74
N ILE A 346 -13.67 -0.87 5.08
CA ILE A 346 -12.75 -0.17 4.20
C ILE A 346 -12.35 -1.09 3.04
N TYR A 347 -12.50 -0.59 1.82
CA TYR A 347 -11.98 -1.27 0.64
C TYR A 347 -10.51 -0.91 0.46
N ALA A 348 -9.64 -1.92 0.53
CA ALA A 348 -8.24 -1.72 0.19
C ALA A 348 -8.09 -1.58 -1.34
N SER A 349 -7.46 -0.50 -1.78
CA SER A 349 -6.89 -0.42 -3.12
C SER A 349 -5.42 -0.84 -3.02
N PRO A 350 -4.91 -1.69 -3.92
CA PRO A 350 -3.48 -1.93 -3.95
C PRO A 350 -2.77 -0.59 -4.21
N TYR A 351 -1.93 -0.18 -3.27
CA TYR A 351 -1.09 1.02 -3.34
C TYR A 351 -1.85 2.33 -3.63
N PRO A 352 -2.76 2.74 -2.74
CA PRO A 352 -3.37 4.06 -2.82
C PRO A 352 -2.30 5.13 -2.62
N PRO A 353 -2.54 6.37 -3.06
CA PRO A 353 -1.67 7.47 -2.66
C PRO A 353 -1.67 7.64 -1.14
N PHE A 354 -0.56 8.09 -0.60
CA PHE A 354 -0.41 8.40 0.82
C PHE A 354 0.17 9.80 1.01
N GLY A 355 -0.02 10.37 2.20
CA GLY A 355 0.43 11.72 2.50
C GLY A 355 1.71 11.75 3.33
N GLU A 356 2.56 12.74 3.06
CA GLU A 356 3.74 13.07 3.88
C GLU A 356 3.75 14.55 4.21
N VAL A 357 3.97 14.89 5.48
CA VAL A 357 4.20 16.26 5.89
C VAL A 357 5.58 16.69 5.38
N VAL A 358 5.61 17.72 4.56
CA VAL A 358 6.86 18.27 3.97
C VAL A 358 7.23 19.63 4.54
N ASP A 359 6.28 20.33 5.17
CA ASP A 359 6.48 21.59 5.87
C ASP A 359 5.33 21.79 6.89
N TYR A 360 5.55 22.64 7.88
CA TYR A 360 4.53 22.96 8.87
C TYR A 360 4.71 24.34 9.48
N LYS A 361 3.64 24.83 10.11
CA LYS A 361 3.65 26.08 10.86
C LYS A 361 2.82 25.97 12.14
N GLU A 362 3.43 26.25 13.26
CA GLU A 362 2.71 26.48 14.51
C GLU A 362 2.04 27.86 14.48
N ASN A 363 0.75 27.92 14.77
CA ASN A 363 -0.05 29.13 14.75
C ASN A 363 -0.17 29.72 16.16
N THR A 364 -0.43 31.04 16.24
CA THR A 364 -0.53 31.76 17.52
C THR A 364 -1.74 31.35 18.38
N ASP A 365 -2.71 30.67 17.80
CA ASP A 365 -3.90 30.14 18.47
C ASP A 365 -3.71 28.69 18.98
N GLY A 366 -2.51 28.15 18.84
CA GLY A 366 -2.16 26.79 19.27
C GLY A 366 -2.53 25.71 18.26
N THR A 367 -3.01 26.05 17.07
CA THR A 367 -3.18 25.10 15.96
C THR A 367 -1.88 24.90 15.19
N ILE A 368 -1.79 23.81 14.42
CA ILE A 368 -0.68 23.54 13.51
C ILE A 368 -1.24 23.44 12.09
N THR A 369 -0.64 24.19 11.18
CA THR A 369 -0.88 24.05 9.74
C THR A 369 0.17 23.12 9.15
N LEU A 370 -0.24 22.02 8.54
CA LEU A 370 0.60 21.03 7.90
C LEU A 370 0.51 21.20 6.37
N ILE A 371 1.64 21.18 5.70
CA ILE A 371 1.71 21.05 4.23
C ILE A 371 2.02 19.58 3.96
N VAL A 372 1.09 18.91 3.29
CA VAL A 372 1.14 17.47 3.06
C VAL A 372 1.18 17.22 1.56
N ASP A 373 2.22 16.56 1.09
CA ASP A 373 2.30 16.15 -0.29
C ASP A 373 1.79 14.71 -0.43
N GLY A 374 0.94 14.48 -1.42
CA GLY A 374 0.43 13.15 -1.75
C GLY A 374 1.41 12.43 -2.67
N VAL A 375 1.97 11.32 -2.19
CA VAL A 375 2.83 10.42 -2.95
C VAL A 375 1.97 9.35 -3.60
N TRP A 376 2.12 9.16 -4.90
CA TRP A 376 1.37 8.14 -5.64
C TRP A 376 2.29 7.33 -6.57
N PRO A 377 2.89 6.25 -6.06
CA PRO A 377 3.86 5.46 -6.82
C PRO A 377 3.32 4.89 -8.14
N ASP A 378 2.03 4.49 -8.17
CA ASP A 378 1.40 3.99 -9.39
C ASP A 378 1.35 5.00 -10.55
N TYR A 379 1.52 6.29 -10.23
CA TYR A 379 1.63 7.38 -11.21
C TYR A 379 3.05 7.95 -11.28
N ASN A 380 4.05 7.25 -10.76
CA ASN A 380 5.44 7.74 -10.71
C ASN A 380 5.56 9.15 -10.10
N SER A 381 4.73 9.47 -9.10
CA SER A 381 4.62 10.82 -8.55
C SER A 381 4.89 10.86 -7.04
N ASP A 382 5.74 11.78 -6.64
CA ASP A 382 5.97 12.19 -5.25
C ASP A 382 5.20 13.48 -4.89
N LEU A 383 4.37 13.98 -5.80
CA LEU A 383 3.51 15.15 -5.65
C LEU A 383 2.25 15.01 -6.52
N ALA A 384 1.39 14.07 -6.18
CA ALA A 384 0.09 13.90 -6.86
C ALA A 384 -0.95 14.91 -6.38
N PHE A 385 -0.88 15.29 -5.10
CA PHE A 385 -1.73 16.27 -4.44
C PHE A 385 -0.90 17.09 -3.47
N ARG A 386 -1.34 18.30 -3.19
CA ARG A 386 -0.84 19.07 -2.05
C ARG A 386 -2.00 19.45 -1.16
N ASN A 387 -1.93 19.03 0.09
CA ASN A 387 -2.92 19.38 1.09
C ASN A 387 -2.37 20.43 2.06
N THR A 388 -3.26 21.33 2.49
CA THR A 388 -3.03 22.16 3.67
C THR A 388 -4.02 21.71 4.74
N VAL A 389 -3.52 20.97 5.73
CA VAL A 389 -4.31 20.40 6.82
C VAL A 389 -4.10 21.25 8.07
N VAL A 390 -5.17 21.64 8.74
CA VAL A 390 -5.08 22.33 10.03
C VAL A 390 -5.53 21.40 11.13
N VAL A 391 -4.68 21.22 12.15
CA VAL A 391 -4.95 20.38 13.32
C VAL A 391 -4.84 21.20 14.61
N GLN A 392 -5.65 20.83 15.61
CA GLN A 392 -5.59 21.35 16.97
C GLN A 392 -5.10 20.25 17.91
N PRO A 393 -3.85 20.28 18.39
CA PRO A 393 -3.37 19.34 19.41
C PRO A 393 -3.98 19.68 20.79
N PHE A 394 -4.14 18.63 21.64
CA PHE A 394 -4.58 18.76 23.02
C PHE A 394 -3.52 18.25 24.01
N GLU A 395 -3.63 18.69 25.27
CA GLU A 395 -2.69 18.33 26.34
C GLU A 395 -2.66 16.82 26.67
N ASP A 396 -3.76 16.11 26.40
CA ASP A 396 -3.89 14.68 26.63
C ASP A 396 -3.30 13.81 25.52
N GLY A 397 -2.66 14.45 24.52
CA GLY A 397 -2.04 13.78 23.37
C GLY A 397 -2.99 13.56 22.19
N THR A 398 -4.31 13.74 22.39
CA THR A 398 -5.27 13.71 21.28
C THR A 398 -5.19 14.99 20.45
N PHE A 399 -5.88 15.02 19.33
CA PHE A 399 -5.92 16.18 18.43
C PHE A 399 -7.26 16.22 17.68
N ARG A 400 -7.48 17.31 16.98
CA ARG A 400 -8.66 17.49 16.13
C ARG A 400 -8.27 18.04 14.78
N TYR A 401 -8.75 17.44 13.71
CA TYR A 401 -8.70 18.03 12.38
C TYR A 401 -9.71 19.17 12.31
N LEU A 402 -9.28 20.33 11.80
CA LEU A 402 -10.13 21.52 11.69
C LEU A 402 -10.50 21.85 10.25
N SER A 403 -9.61 21.57 9.32
CA SER A 403 -9.84 21.79 7.89
C SER A 403 -8.83 21.07 7.02
N ASN A 404 -9.18 20.89 5.77
CA ASN A 404 -8.30 20.51 4.68
C ASN A 404 -8.59 21.37 3.45
N SER A 405 -7.56 21.78 2.74
CA SER A 405 -7.66 22.25 1.38
C SER A 405 -6.71 21.45 0.50
N ILE A 406 -7.18 21.02 -0.66
CA ILE A 406 -6.41 20.20 -1.59
C ILE A 406 -6.19 20.96 -2.90
N GLU A 407 -4.96 20.93 -3.38
CA GLU A 407 -4.56 21.28 -4.73
C GLU A 407 -4.21 20.01 -5.49
N GLN A 408 -4.93 19.75 -6.58
CA GLN A 408 -4.64 18.62 -7.45
C GLN A 408 -3.55 19.02 -8.44
N ILE A 409 -2.55 18.14 -8.59
CA ILE A 409 -1.45 18.33 -9.54
C ILE A 409 -1.79 17.50 -10.79
N GLU A 410 -1.53 18.03 -11.97
CA GLU A 410 -1.71 17.29 -13.22
C GLU A 410 -0.68 16.15 -13.27
N LEU A 411 -1.17 14.91 -13.35
CA LEU A 411 -0.35 13.71 -13.41
C LEU A 411 -0.19 13.25 -14.84
N GLU A 412 1.03 12.96 -15.23
CA GLU A 412 1.28 12.18 -16.45
C GLU A 412 0.82 10.74 -16.19
N LEU A 413 -0.18 10.28 -16.94
CA LEU A 413 -0.60 8.89 -16.86
C LEU A 413 0.56 8.00 -17.33
N PRO A 414 1.02 7.03 -16.50
CA PRO A 414 2.02 6.10 -16.95
C PRO A 414 1.49 5.32 -18.16
N PRO A 415 2.36 4.93 -19.10
CA PRO A 415 1.94 4.08 -20.19
C PRO A 415 1.28 2.83 -19.63
N ILE A 416 0.06 2.53 -20.09
CA ILE A 416 -0.65 1.32 -19.69
C ILE A 416 0.26 0.14 -20.05
N ALA A 417 0.70 -0.62 -19.05
CA ALA A 417 1.41 -1.86 -19.28
C ALA A 417 0.52 -2.70 -20.24
N LYS A 418 1.06 -3.08 -21.38
CA LYS A 418 0.30 -3.87 -22.33
C LYS A 418 -0.04 -5.19 -21.64
N ALA A 419 -1.32 -5.36 -21.31
CA ALA A 419 -1.82 -6.68 -20.96
C ALA A 419 -1.56 -7.59 -22.16
N HIS A 420 -0.73 -8.60 -21.97
CA HIS A 420 -0.48 -9.64 -22.94
C HIS A 420 -1.33 -10.86 -22.59
#